data_7f129394b587ff924255b431d02a1891
#
_entry.id   7f129394b587ff924255b431d02a1891
#
_cell.length_a   1.000
_cell.length_b   1.000
_cell.length_c   1.000
_cell.angle_alpha   90.00
_cell.angle_beta   90.00
_cell.angle_gamma   90.00
#
_symmetry.space_group_name_H-M   'P 1'
#
loop_
_entity.id
_entity.type
_entity.pdbx_description
1 polymer ?
#
loop_
_entity_poly.entity_id
_entity_poly.type
_entity_poly.pdbx_seq_one_letter_code
_entity_poly.pdbx_strand_id
1 'polypeptide(L)'
;MPGVGKLLKQAQKMQKAMEAAQAELETLAIEGSAAGGAIKAVVNGQGTLKSIKIDPEFLKEDVASVEASIVAAVDNAVEKAKAQSQEQMNKITGGFSLPGLF
;
A
#
# COMPACT_ATOMS: atom_id res chain seq x y z
N MET A 1 -26.72 -25.27 15.54
CA MET A 1 -26.32 -24.55 16.75
C MET A 1 -26.48 -23.06 16.57
N PRO A 2 -27.14 -22.40 17.53
CA PRO A 2 -27.22 -20.94 17.47
C PRO A 2 -25.81 -20.33 17.53
N GLY A 3 -25.46 -19.48 16.61
CA GLY A 3 -24.17 -18.82 16.57
C GLY A 3 -23.25 -19.27 15.48
N VAL A 4 -23.34 -20.52 15.01
CA VAL A 4 -22.52 -21.01 13.90
C VAL A 4 -22.86 -20.25 12.62
N GLY A 5 -24.15 -20.10 12.31
CA GLY A 5 -24.61 -19.33 11.17
C GLY A 5 -24.23 -17.86 11.28
N LYS A 6 -24.23 -17.31 12.49
CA LYS A 6 -23.83 -15.93 12.74
C LYS A 6 -22.35 -15.73 12.50
N LEU A 7 -21.52 -16.68 12.95
CA LEU A 7 -20.07 -16.66 12.72
C LEU A 7 -19.76 -16.76 11.22
N LEU A 8 -20.46 -17.63 10.50
CA LEU A 8 -20.29 -17.76 9.07
C LEU A 8 -20.63 -16.47 8.33
N LYS A 9 -21.73 -15.82 8.72
CA LYS A 9 -22.11 -14.53 8.14
C LYS A 9 -21.05 -13.46 8.38
N GLN A 10 -20.51 -13.42 9.60
CA GLN A 10 -19.45 -12.47 9.92
C GLN A 10 -18.19 -12.75 9.14
N ALA A 11 -17.81 -14.02 9.00
CA ALA A 11 -16.64 -14.40 8.21
C ALA A 11 -16.83 -14.02 6.74
N GLN A 12 -18.02 -14.21 6.18
CA GLN A 12 -18.32 -13.83 4.80
C GLN A 12 -18.28 -12.33 4.61
N LYS A 13 -18.81 -11.56 5.57
CA LYS A 13 -18.75 -10.10 5.52
C LYS A 13 -17.31 -9.59 5.58
N MET A 14 -16.51 -10.19 6.46
CA MET A 14 -15.10 -9.85 6.59
C MET A 14 -14.35 -10.14 5.29
N GLN A 15 -14.59 -11.30 4.69
CA GLN A 15 -13.97 -11.67 3.42
C GLN A 15 -14.33 -10.68 2.32
N LYS A 16 -15.60 -10.30 2.20
CA LYS A 16 -16.04 -9.29 1.22
C LYS A 16 -15.40 -7.94 1.48
N ALA A 17 -15.30 -7.54 2.75
CA ALA A 17 -14.67 -6.27 3.11
C ALA A 17 -13.19 -6.28 2.74
N MET A 18 -12.49 -7.41 2.96
CA MET A 18 -11.09 -7.55 2.60
C MET A 18 -10.90 -7.53 1.07
N GLU A 19 -11.77 -8.19 0.33
CA GLU A 19 -11.74 -8.18 -1.14
C GLU A 19 -11.95 -6.77 -1.68
N ALA A 20 -12.93 -6.05 -1.13
CA ALA A 20 -13.22 -4.68 -1.52
C ALA A 20 -12.03 -3.77 -1.19
N ALA A 21 -11.41 -3.97 -0.03
CA ALA A 21 -10.23 -3.20 0.37
C ALA A 21 -9.05 -3.45 -0.57
N GLN A 22 -8.83 -4.70 -0.97
CA GLN A 22 -7.77 -5.03 -1.92
C GLN A 22 -8.00 -4.38 -3.28
N ALA A 23 -9.24 -4.40 -3.77
CA ALA A 23 -9.60 -3.76 -5.02
C ALA A 23 -9.39 -2.24 -4.94
N GLU A 24 -9.74 -1.63 -3.83
CA GLU A 24 -9.54 -0.21 -3.59
C GLU A 24 -8.05 0.15 -3.55
N LEU A 25 -7.25 -0.66 -2.85
CA LEU A 25 -5.80 -0.46 -2.78
C LEU A 25 -5.16 -0.49 -4.16
N GLU A 26 -5.66 -1.36 -5.04
CA GLU A 26 -5.13 -1.49 -6.39
C GLU A 26 -5.25 -0.20 -7.21
N THR A 27 -6.23 0.63 -6.91
CA THR A 27 -6.48 1.88 -7.62
C THR A 27 -5.80 3.10 -7.00
N LEU A 28 -5.20 2.96 -5.82
CA LEU A 28 -4.54 4.07 -5.17
C LEU A 28 -3.26 4.48 -5.90
N ALA A 29 -2.93 5.77 -5.81
CA ALA A 29 -1.68 6.31 -6.31
C ALA A 29 -0.92 6.90 -5.13
N ILE A 30 0.15 6.24 -4.73
CA ILE A 30 0.94 6.62 -3.56
C ILE A 30 2.32 7.04 -4.03
N GLU A 31 2.67 8.30 -3.75
CA GLU A 31 3.92 8.89 -4.21
C GLU A 31 5.01 8.76 -3.17
N GLY A 32 6.18 8.31 -3.60
CA GLY A 32 7.42 8.39 -2.86
C GLY A 32 8.40 9.26 -3.61
N SER A 33 9.40 9.78 -2.92
CA SER A 33 10.39 10.65 -3.53
C SER A 33 11.78 10.43 -2.97
N ALA A 34 12.77 10.91 -3.70
CA ALA A 34 14.17 10.91 -3.29
C ALA A 34 14.90 12.08 -3.96
N ALA A 35 16.13 12.32 -3.54
CA ALA A 35 16.97 13.38 -4.09
C ALA A 35 16.30 14.76 -4.04
N GLY A 36 15.68 15.08 -2.90
CA GLY A 36 15.03 16.38 -2.71
C GLY A 36 13.81 16.59 -3.61
N GLY A 37 13.18 15.51 -4.06
CA GLY A 37 12.03 15.58 -4.95
C GLY A 37 12.36 15.47 -6.43
N ALA A 38 13.64 15.34 -6.77
CA ALA A 38 14.06 15.19 -8.17
C ALA A 38 13.59 13.87 -8.78
N ILE A 39 13.38 12.85 -7.96
CA ILE A 39 12.84 11.58 -8.40
C ILE A 39 11.56 11.28 -7.62
N LYS A 40 10.51 10.93 -8.35
CA LYS A 40 9.23 10.58 -7.78
C LYS A 40 8.79 9.23 -8.33
N ALA A 41 8.39 8.34 -7.43
CA ALA A 41 7.86 7.03 -7.79
C ALA A 41 6.40 6.98 -7.36
N VAL A 42 5.56 6.38 -8.18
CA VAL A 42 4.15 6.16 -7.82
C VAL A 42 3.91 4.66 -7.81
N VAL A 43 3.39 4.18 -6.68
CA VAL A 43 2.95 2.79 -6.53
C VAL A 43 1.47 2.77 -6.19
N ASN A 44 0.81 1.64 -6.40
CA ASN A 44 -0.55 1.47 -5.88
C ASN A 44 -0.49 1.00 -4.42
N GLY A 45 -1.66 0.82 -3.79
CA GLY A 45 -1.73 0.40 -2.40
C GLY A 45 -1.19 -1.01 -2.13
N GLN A 46 -1.01 -1.81 -3.17
CA GLN A 46 -0.42 -3.14 -3.09
C GLN A 46 1.11 -3.11 -3.26
N GLY A 47 1.66 -1.93 -3.49
CA GLY A 47 3.10 -1.76 -3.68
C GLY A 47 3.58 -2.00 -5.10
N THR A 48 2.67 -2.09 -6.07
CA THR A 48 3.04 -2.25 -7.48
C THR A 48 3.47 -0.92 -8.06
N LEU A 49 4.66 -0.88 -8.64
CA LEU A 49 5.19 0.33 -9.25
C LEU A 49 4.42 0.68 -10.53
N LYS A 50 3.95 1.92 -10.61
CA LYS A 50 3.16 2.41 -11.74
C LYS A 50 3.91 3.41 -12.60
N SER A 51 4.71 4.29 -11.99
CA SER A 51 5.46 5.29 -12.75
C SER A 51 6.67 5.79 -11.97
N ILE A 52 7.62 6.31 -12.74
CA ILE A 52 8.79 7.01 -12.22
C ILE A 52 8.89 8.33 -12.99
N LYS A 53 9.10 9.42 -12.27
CA LYS A 53 9.41 10.72 -12.86
C LYS A 53 10.76 11.18 -12.37
N ILE A 54 11.59 11.62 -13.30
CA ILE A 54 12.94 12.10 -13.01
C ILE A 54 13.07 13.52 -13.55
N ASP A 55 13.48 14.44 -12.69
CA ASP A 55 13.81 15.80 -13.14
C ASP A 55 14.98 15.71 -14.12
N PRO A 56 14.86 16.27 -15.34
CA PRO A 56 15.95 16.21 -16.31
C PRO A 56 17.28 16.74 -15.81
N GLU A 57 17.28 17.71 -14.92
CA GLU A 57 18.51 18.25 -14.34
C GLU A 57 19.25 17.20 -13.51
N PHE A 58 18.49 16.30 -12.86
CA PHE A 58 19.09 15.25 -12.06
C PHE A 58 19.80 14.21 -12.90
N LEU A 59 19.44 14.06 -14.17
CA LEU A 59 20.11 13.14 -15.07
C LEU A 59 21.54 13.55 -15.40
N LYS A 60 21.94 14.78 -15.05
CA LYS A 60 23.31 15.25 -15.19
C LYS A 60 24.24 14.69 -14.10
N GLU A 61 23.66 14.15 -13.03
CA GLU A 61 24.43 13.48 -11.98
C GLU A 61 25.00 12.17 -12.49
N ASP A 62 25.95 11.59 -11.73
CA ASP A 62 26.53 10.32 -12.12
C ASP A 62 25.46 9.20 -12.08
N VAL A 63 25.66 8.18 -12.91
CA VAL A 63 24.71 7.09 -13.08
C VAL A 63 24.43 6.39 -11.75
N ALA A 64 25.45 6.15 -10.95
CA ALA A 64 25.28 5.47 -9.65
C ALA A 64 24.36 6.25 -8.71
N SER A 65 24.47 7.59 -8.71
CA SER A 65 23.61 8.45 -7.89
C SER A 65 22.17 8.40 -8.39
N VAL A 66 21.96 8.42 -9.70
CA VAL A 66 20.62 8.32 -10.28
C VAL A 66 19.98 6.97 -9.93
N GLU A 67 20.73 5.89 -10.10
CA GLU A 67 20.24 4.54 -9.79
C GLU A 67 19.85 4.42 -8.32
N ALA A 68 20.72 4.85 -7.41
CA ALA A 68 20.47 4.79 -5.97
C ALA A 68 19.25 5.62 -5.59
N SER A 69 19.07 6.78 -6.21
CA SER A 69 17.93 7.65 -5.92
C SER A 69 16.62 7.08 -6.43
N ILE A 70 16.64 6.37 -7.56
CA ILE A 70 15.44 5.67 -8.07
C ILE A 70 15.03 4.59 -7.06
N VAL A 71 15.97 3.78 -6.61
CA VAL A 71 15.70 2.74 -5.60
C VAL A 71 15.12 3.38 -4.33
N ALA A 72 15.71 4.47 -3.86
CA ALA A 72 15.24 5.16 -2.66
C ALA A 72 13.81 5.69 -2.82
N ALA A 73 13.48 6.25 -3.99
CA ALA A 73 12.14 6.78 -4.25
C ALA A 73 11.11 5.64 -4.27
N VAL A 74 11.44 4.53 -4.91
CA VAL A 74 10.56 3.35 -4.97
C VAL A 74 10.35 2.78 -3.56
N ASP A 75 11.42 2.62 -2.80
CA ASP A 75 11.34 2.11 -1.42
C ASP A 75 10.48 3.01 -0.56
N ASN A 76 10.62 4.32 -0.70
CA ASN A 76 9.81 5.29 0.04
C ASN A 76 8.33 5.13 -0.29
N ALA A 77 7.98 4.98 -1.56
CA ALA A 77 6.61 4.77 -1.99
C ALA A 77 6.05 3.45 -1.47
N VAL A 78 6.83 2.38 -1.56
CA VAL A 78 6.42 1.04 -1.08
C VAL A 78 6.20 1.03 0.44
N GLU A 79 7.06 1.71 1.19
CA GLU A 79 6.89 1.83 2.65
C GLU A 79 5.58 2.53 3.00
N LYS A 80 5.26 3.62 2.30
CA LYS A 80 3.99 4.33 2.49
C LYS A 80 2.80 3.44 2.13
N ALA A 81 2.91 2.67 1.05
CA ALA A 81 1.87 1.74 0.62
C ALA A 81 1.63 0.65 1.67
N LYS A 82 2.69 0.10 2.24
CA LYS A 82 2.59 -0.90 3.32
C LYS A 82 1.87 -0.34 4.53
N ALA A 83 2.25 0.86 4.96
CA ALA A 83 1.63 1.50 6.12
C ALA A 83 0.14 1.73 5.89
N GLN A 84 -0.23 2.20 4.70
CA GLN A 84 -1.62 2.47 4.37
C GLN A 84 -2.43 1.19 4.25
N SER A 85 -1.87 0.15 3.65
CA SER A 85 -2.50 -1.17 3.52
C SER A 85 -2.74 -1.78 4.90
N GLN A 86 -1.76 -1.70 5.78
CA GLN A 86 -1.86 -2.23 7.13
C GLN A 86 -2.91 -1.51 7.95
N GLU A 87 -2.96 -0.18 7.84
CA GLU A 87 -3.98 0.63 8.50
C GLU A 87 -5.38 0.23 8.05
N GLN A 88 -5.57 0.01 6.76
CA GLN A 88 -6.85 -0.40 6.20
C GLN A 88 -7.27 -1.78 6.69
N MET A 89 -6.32 -2.72 6.73
CA MET A 89 -6.58 -4.06 7.26
C MET A 89 -6.92 -4.03 8.75
N ASN A 90 -6.24 -3.20 9.52
CA ASN A 90 -6.51 -3.02 10.95
C ASN A 90 -7.93 -2.49 11.18
N LYS A 91 -8.38 -1.59 10.34
CA LYS A 91 -9.75 -1.06 10.41
C LYS A 91 -10.78 -2.15 10.15
N ILE A 92 -10.52 -3.02 9.17
CA ILE A 92 -11.42 -4.13 8.83
C ILE A 92 -11.47 -5.13 9.98
N THR A 93 -10.30 -5.59 10.46
CA THR A 93 -10.24 -6.55 11.57
C THR A 93 -10.81 -5.97 12.85
N GLY A 94 -10.57 -4.68 13.12
CA GLY A 94 -11.15 -4.01 14.27
C GLY A 94 -12.65 -3.95 14.23
N GLY A 95 -13.24 -3.76 13.04
CA GLY A 95 -14.69 -3.74 12.86
C GLY A 95 -15.35 -5.11 12.97
N PHE A 96 -14.57 -6.18 12.81
CA PHE A 96 -15.05 -7.56 12.89
C PHE A 96 -14.44 -8.32 14.07
N SER A 97 -14.05 -7.62 15.10
CA SER A 97 -13.44 -8.19 16.28
C SER A 97 -14.37 -9.22 16.94
N LEU A 98 -13.86 -10.43 17.16
CA LEU A 98 -14.59 -11.50 17.81
C LEU A 98 -14.00 -11.73 19.20
N PRO A 99 -14.84 -11.74 20.26
CA PRO A 99 -14.33 -11.98 21.61
C PRO A 99 -13.57 -13.30 21.69
N GLY A 100 -12.37 -13.26 22.24
CA GLY A 100 -11.52 -14.44 22.43
C GLY A 100 -10.65 -14.82 21.24
N LEU A 101 -10.80 -14.17 20.10
CA LEU A 101 -9.98 -14.43 18.91
C LEU A 101 -8.92 -13.36 18.66
N PHE A 102 -9.10 -12.19 19.22
CA PHE A 102 -8.19 -11.06 19.04
C PHE A 102 -7.85 -10.41 20.38
#